data_03334475c9b762174f52a0ff8a12a0a5
#
_entry.id   03334475c9b762174f52a0ff8a12a0a5
#
_cell.length_a   1.000
_cell.length_b   1.000
_cell.length_c   1.000
_cell.angle_alpha   90.00
_cell.angle_beta   90.00
_cell.angle_gamma   90.00
#
_symmetry.space_group_name_H-M   'P 1'
#
loop_
_entity.id
_entity.type
_entity.pdbx_description
1 polymer ?
#
loop_
_entity_poly.entity_id
_entity_poly.type
_entity_poly.pdbx_seq_one_letter_code
_entity_poly.pdbx_strand_id
1 'polypeptide(L)'
;MDGRAPYHSGMVRIRLFAALREAAGVPEVEASSAPLQAILDELGDRFGDRFTAVLGYSSVLVDGERWRDPAAPVPDGAELVLLPPFSGGA
;
A
#
# COMPACT_ATOMS: atom_id res chain seq x y z
N MET A 1 16.77 2.79 -24.30
CA MET A 1 16.45 2.51 -23.87
C MET A 1 16.10 2.13 -23.27
N ASP A 2 15.93 2.61 -23.14
CA ASP A 2 15.60 2.33 -22.45
C ASP A 2 14.96 1.90 -21.91
N GLY A 3 14.75 1.93 -22.10
CA GLY A 3 13.80 1.67 -21.39
C GLY A 3 13.61 0.83 -20.46
N ARG A 4 13.82 0.41 -20.23
CA ARG A 4 13.71 -0.17 -19.43
C ARG A 4 13.61 -0.29 -18.16
N ALA A 5 14.01 -0.39 -17.85
CA ALA A 5 14.14 -0.19 -16.43
C ALA A 5 13.31 0.92 -15.83
N PRO A 6 13.06 1.94 -16.54
CA PRO A 6 12.30 3.04 -15.95
C PRO A 6 10.93 2.66 -15.45
N TYR A 7 10.35 1.62 -15.96
CA TYR A 7 9.02 1.30 -15.52
C TYR A 7 8.97 0.76 -14.09
N HIS A 8 10.09 0.44 -13.50
CA HIS A 8 10.11 0.06 -12.09
C HIS A 8 10.58 1.17 -11.19
N SER A 9 11.16 2.19 -11.79
CA SER A 9 11.67 3.31 -11.03
C SER A 9 10.53 4.06 -10.39
N GLY A 10 10.66 4.27 -9.11
CA GLY A 10 9.72 5.08 -8.39
C GLY A 10 8.38 4.45 -8.12
N MET A 11 8.25 3.15 -8.34
CA MET A 11 6.97 2.48 -8.13
C MET A 11 7.04 1.51 -6.96
N VAL A 12 5.92 1.41 -6.26
CA VAL A 12 5.71 0.49 -5.15
C VAL A 12 4.50 -0.36 -5.49
N ARG A 13 4.63 -1.67 -5.30
CA ARG A 13 3.51 -2.58 -5.49
C ARG A 13 2.80 -2.76 -4.17
N ILE A 14 1.47 -2.60 -4.17
CA ILE A 14 0.68 -2.60 -2.95
C ILE A 14 -0.32 -3.73 -3.01
N ARG A 15 -0.24 -4.63 -2.04
CA ARG A 15 -1.16 -5.75 -1.95
C ARG A 15 -2.19 -5.46 -0.88
N LEU A 16 -3.46 -5.69 -1.23
CA LEU A 16 -4.60 -5.40 -0.37
C LEU A 16 -5.28 -6.70 0.04
N PHE A 17 -5.70 -6.76 1.30
CA PHE A 17 -6.31 -7.97 1.84
C PHE A 17 -7.65 -7.66 2.50
N ALA A 18 -8.50 -8.66 2.54
CA ALA A 18 -9.76 -8.64 3.26
C ALA A 18 -10.59 -7.38 2.97
N ALA A 19 -10.98 -6.64 4.00
CA ALA A 19 -11.85 -5.49 3.82
C ALA A 19 -11.24 -4.40 2.94
N LEU A 20 -9.92 -4.26 2.93
CA LEU A 20 -9.27 -3.30 2.04
C LEU A 20 -9.42 -3.71 0.58
N ARG A 21 -9.24 -5.00 0.31
CA ARG A 21 -9.42 -5.51 -1.05
C ARG A 21 -10.86 -5.33 -1.50
N GLU A 22 -11.80 -5.59 -0.60
CA GLU A 22 -13.20 -5.42 -0.92
C GLU A 22 -13.56 -3.97 -1.21
N ALA A 23 -13.03 -3.06 -0.39
CA ALA A 23 -13.33 -1.65 -0.57
C ALA A 23 -12.70 -1.10 -1.85
N ALA A 24 -11.52 -1.59 -2.21
CA ALA A 24 -10.84 -1.14 -3.42
C ALA A 24 -11.38 -1.81 -4.69
N GLY A 25 -11.89 -3.02 -4.55
CA GLY A 25 -12.35 -3.80 -5.69
C GLY A 25 -11.26 -4.50 -6.46
N VAL A 26 -10.01 -4.42 -5.99
CA VAL A 26 -8.87 -5.07 -6.63
C VAL A 26 -7.93 -5.59 -5.56
N PRO A 27 -7.17 -6.65 -5.85
CA PRO A 27 -6.24 -7.21 -4.86
C PRO A 27 -4.90 -6.52 -4.80
N GLU A 28 -4.55 -5.75 -5.80
CA GLU A 28 -3.22 -5.17 -5.90
C GLU A 28 -3.28 -3.89 -6.71
N VAL A 29 -2.51 -2.90 -6.30
CA VAL A 29 -2.37 -1.65 -7.03
C VAL A 29 -0.93 -1.22 -6.99
N GLU A 30 -0.60 -0.18 -7.76
CA GLU A 30 0.72 0.43 -7.74
C GLU A 30 0.60 1.90 -7.41
N ALA A 31 1.65 2.43 -6.81
CA ALA A 31 1.73 3.85 -6.51
C ALA A 31 3.16 4.30 -6.66
N SER A 32 3.35 5.60 -6.79
CA SER A 32 4.71 6.16 -6.84
C SER A 32 5.37 6.02 -5.49
N SER A 33 6.66 5.76 -5.51
CA SER A 33 7.46 5.71 -4.30
C SER A 33 7.39 7.06 -3.59
N ALA A 34 7.15 7.04 -2.29
CA ALA A 34 6.91 8.25 -1.51
C ALA A 34 6.96 7.86 -0.04
N PRO A 35 6.95 8.82 0.87
CA PRO A 35 6.75 8.48 2.29
C PRO A 35 5.46 7.70 2.47
N LEU A 36 5.48 6.77 3.40
CA LEU A 36 4.34 5.88 3.60
C LEU A 36 3.03 6.65 3.74
N GLN A 37 3.02 7.71 4.53
CA GLN A 37 1.79 8.47 4.74
C GLN A 37 1.23 9.02 3.44
N ALA A 38 2.09 9.49 2.54
CA ALA A 38 1.63 10.02 1.26
C ALA A 38 1.00 8.93 0.40
N ILE A 39 1.57 7.73 0.43
CA ILE A 39 1.00 6.59 -0.28
C ILE A 39 -0.38 6.25 0.27
N LEU A 40 -0.50 6.20 1.60
CA LEU A 40 -1.77 5.86 2.22
C LEU A 40 -2.84 6.93 1.92
N ASP A 41 -2.44 8.19 1.93
CA ASP A 41 -3.36 9.28 1.60
C ASP A 41 -3.85 9.16 0.17
N GLU A 42 -2.96 8.84 -0.75
CA GLU A 42 -3.33 8.66 -2.15
C GLU A 42 -4.33 7.51 -2.31
N LEU A 43 -4.10 6.41 -1.61
CA LEU A 43 -5.02 5.27 -1.69
C LEU A 43 -6.38 5.63 -1.11
N GLY A 44 -6.41 6.38 -0.03
CA GLY A 44 -7.65 6.83 0.55
C GLY A 44 -8.44 7.71 -0.40
N ASP A 45 -7.75 8.62 -1.08
CA ASP A 45 -8.40 9.46 -2.09
C ASP A 45 -8.92 8.65 -3.26
N ARG A 46 -8.19 7.61 -3.63
CA ARG A 46 -8.56 6.79 -4.78
C ARG A 46 -9.73 5.86 -4.49
N PHE A 47 -9.80 5.31 -3.28
CA PHE A 47 -10.77 4.25 -2.96
C PHE A 47 -11.86 4.68 -1.99
N GLY A 48 -11.74 5.83 -1.37
CA GLY A 48 -12.84 6.43 -0.62
C GLY A 48 -12.82 6.20 0.87
N ASP A 49 -13.90 6.63 1.50
CA ASP A 49 -13.94 6.72 2.96
C ASP A 49 -13.90 5.38 3.66
N ARG A 50 -14.57 4.38 3.10
CA ARG A 50 -14.56 3.06 3.71
C ARG A 50 -13.17 2.47 3.73
N PHE A 51 -12.44 2.61 2.61
CA PHE A 51 -11.07 2.17 2.53
C PHE A 51 -10.23 2.90 3.57
N THR A 52 -10.38 4.20 3.64
CA THR A 52 -9.61 5.02 4.58
C THR A 52 -9.86 4.61 6.02
N ALA A 53 -11.10 4.32 6.37
CA ALA A 53 -11.44 3.92 7.73
C ALA A 53 -10.76 2.61 8.11
N VAL A 54 -10.80 1.61 7.22
CA VAL A 54 -10.17 0.32 7.50
C VAL A 54 -8.65 0.48 7.55
N LEU A 55 -8.11 1.31 6.67
CA LEU A 55 -6.68 1.55 6.62
C LEU A 55 -6.15 2.09 7.94
N GLY A 56 -6.95 2.88 8.63
CA GLY A 56 -6.53 3.53 9.87
C GLY A 56 -6.13 2.58 10.98
N TYR A 57 -6.58 1.32 10.93
CA TYR A 57 -6.17 0.34 11.93
C TYR A 57 -5.57 -0.92 11.31
N SER A 58 -5.10 -0.81 10.09
CA SER A 58 -4.44 -1.92 9.43
C SER A 58 -2.95 -1.91 9.70
N SER A 59 -2.33 -3.08 9.62
CA SER A 59 -0.87 -3.19 9.73
C SER A 59 -0.24 -2.99 8.38
N VAL A 60 0.99 -2.45 8.38
CA VAL A 60 1.74 -2.18 7.17
C VAL A 60 3.02 -2.99 7.20
N LEU A 61 3.26 -3.73 6.12
CA LEU A 61 4.53 -4.45 5.95
C LEU A 61 5.19 -3.96 4.66
N VAL A 62 6.49 -3.74 4.74
CA VAL A 62 7.27 -3.38 3.56
C VAL A 62 8.32 -4.47 3.38
N ASP A 63 8.26 -5.18 2.25
CA ASP A 63 9.14 -6.31 1.97
C ASP A 63 9.18 -7.30 3.12
N GLY A 64 8.01 -7.54 3.71
CA GLY A 64 7.85 -8.53 4.77
C GLY A 64 8.14 -8.04 6.17
N GLU A 65 8.58 -6.80 6.32
CA GLU A 65 8.90 -6.24 7.63
C GLU A 65 7.88 -5.20 8.04
N ARG A 66 7.56 -5.20 9.32
CA ARG A 66 6.62 -4.24 9.86
C ARG A 66 7.17 -2.83 9.72
N TRP A 67 6.37 -1.96 9.15
CA TRP A 67 6.77 -0.57 8.89
C TRP A 67 6.09 0.35 9.87
N ARG A 68 6.86 1.09 10.65
CA ARG A 68 6.30 1.88 11.75
C ARG A 68 6.44 3.37 11.58
N ASP A 69 7.25 3.82 10.63
CA ASP A 69 7.51 5.24 10.46
C ASP A 69 6.75 5.76 9.24
N PRO A 70 5.62 6.45 9.45
CA PRO A 70 4.84 6.94 8.31
C PRO A 70 5.54 8.03 7.51
N ALA A 71 6.55 8.67 8.08
CA ALA A 71 7.29 9.71 7.37
C ALA A 71 8.43 9.16 6.53
N ALA A 72 8.80 7.90 6.74
CA ALA A 72 9.92 7.33 6.00
C ALA A 72 9.49 6.95 4.59
N PRO A 73 10.35 7.21 3.60
CA PRO A 73 10.01 6.84 2.22
C PRO A 73 10.05 5.34 2.02
N VAL A 74 9.05 4.84 1.29
CA VAL A 74 9.01 3.43 0.91
C VAL A 74 9.91 3.27 -0.32
N PRO A 75 10.86 2.33 -0.29
CA PRO A 75 11.83 2.22 -1.40
C PRO A 75 11.20 1.85 -2.73
N ASP A 76 11.84 2.29 -3.80
CA ASP A 76 11.45 1.89 -5.14
C ASP A 76 11.47 0.38 -5.26
N GLY A 77 10.46 -0.15 -5.90
CA GLY A 77 10.40 -1.59 -6.14
C GLY A 77 9.94 -2.41 -4.96
N ALA A 78 9.68 -1.79 -3.84
CA ALA A 78 9.24 -2.50 -2.64
C ALA A 78 7.84 -3.06 -2.80
N GLU A 79 7.55 -4.08 -2.03
CA GLU A 79 6.20 -4.61 -1.90
C GLU A 79 5.61 -4.14 -0.59
N LEU A 80 4.51 -3.43 -0.69
CA LEU A 80 3.78 -2.92 0.47
C LEU A 80 2.56 -3.80 0.68
N VAL A 81 2.39 -4.32 1.89
CA VAL A 81 1.26 -5.17 2.21
C VAL A 81 0.43 -4.47 3.28
N LEU A 82 -0.87 -4.34 3.03
CA LEU A 82 -1.79 -3.71 3.97
C LEU A 82 -2.74 -4.76 4.51
N LEU A 83 -2.66 -4.99 5.81
CA LEU A 83 -3.37 -6.08 6.47
C LEU A 83 -4.33 -5.53 7.52
N PRO A 84 -5.63 -5.62 7.29
CA PRO A 84 -6.59 -5.29 8.35
C PRO A 84 -6.46 -6.26 9.53
N PRO A 85 -6.84 -5.84 10.74
CA PRO A 85 -6.57 -6.65 11.93
C PRO A 85 -7.25 -8.00 11.97
N PHE A 86 -8.34 -8.16 11.25
CA PHE A 86 -9.06 -9.43 11.27
C PHE A 86 -8.90 -10.21 9.98
N SER A 87 -7.88 -9.89 9.21
CA SER A 87 -7.76 -10.43 7.86
C SER A 87 -7.56 -11.93 7.82
N GLY A 88 -6.96 -12.49 8.82
CA GLY A 88 -6.59 -13.90 8.74
C GLY A 88 -7.47 -14.83 9.51
N GLY A 89 -8.30 -14.36 10.33
CA GLY A 89 -8.87 -15.36 11.16
C GLY A 89 -10.16 -15.07 11.78
N ALA A 90 -10.52 -14.00 11.58
CA ALA A 90 -11.70 -13.66 12.30
C ALA A 90 -12.92 -14.22 11.66
#